data_971c88fa5c0c4d45737262b25c817726
#
_entry.id   971c88fa5c0c4d45737262b25c817726
#
_cell.length_a   1.000
_cell.length_b   1.000
_cell.length_c   1.000
_cell.angle_alpha   90.00
_cell.angle_beta   90.00
_cell.angle_gamma   90.00
#
_symmetry.space_group_name_H-M   'P 1'
#
loop_
_entity.id
_entity.type
_entity.pdbx_description
1 polymer ?
#
loop_
_entity_poly.entity_id
_entity_poly.type
_entity_poly.pdbx_seq_one_letter_code
_entity_poly.pdbx_strand_id
1 'polypeptide(L)'
;MSQRTLSLILAGLAVLAVLFWFLFGRATPITNIDSTGTDIIAFGDSLIEGVGATEGMALPDQLSQKLGHPVINAGVAGETTRDGLVRIDEALEGTHPRIIFLSLGGNDFLKKIPRDETKRNLGRLIEKMQAQGAIVVLLGVRSGIIGGGFDDEFEALAEQHGTLYVEDILSGIFGDSRSMSDPVHPNDRGYDIIADRIVETLSDHDIRVR
;
A
#
# COMPACT_ATOMS: atom_id res chain seq x y z
N MET A 1 41.62 -33.01 2.09
CA MET A 1 40.49 -32.89 3.07
C MET A 1 39.81 -34.24 3.14
N SER A 2 39.60 -34.79 4.33
CA SER A 2 39.00 -36.12 4.44
C SER A 2 37.49 -36.05 4.11
N GLN A 3 36.91 -37.15 3.64
CA GLN A 3 35.45 -37.19 3.37
C GLN A 3 34.61 -36.83 4.63
N ARG A 4 35.10 -37.22 5.82
CA ARG A 4 34.44 -36.86 7.10
C ARG A 4 34.47 -35.36 7.37
N THR A 5 35.56 -34.67 7.06
CA THR A 5 35.69 -33.22 7.25
C THR A 5 34.75 -32.47 6.29
N LEU A 6 34.64 -32.92 5.04
CA LEU A 6 33.73 -32.34 4.06
C LEU A 6 32.27 -32.52 4.49
N SER A 7 31.89 -33.70 4.96
CA SER A 7 30.52 -33.97 5.43
C SER A 7 30.12 -33.11 6.65
N LEU A 8 31.03 -32.86 7.58
CA LEU A 8 30.80 -32.00 8.74
C LEU A 8 30.63 -30.54 8.34
N ILE A 9 31.41 -30.05 7.36
CA ILE A 9 31.28 -28.69 6.83
C ILE A 9 29.91 -28.51 6.12
N LEU A 10 29.51 -29.48 5.29
CA LEU A 10 28.22 -29.43 4.58
C LEU A 10 27.04 -29.49 5.56
N ALA A 11 27.12 -30.32 6.61
CA ALA A 11 26.10 -30.36 7.65
C ALA A 11 26.00 -29.03 8.42
N GLY A 12 27.14 -28.40 8.75
CA GLY A 12 27.18 -27.08 9.37
C GLY A 12 26.56 -25.98 8.51
N LEU A 13 26.87 -25.96 7.21
CA LEU A 13 26.30 -25.02 6.25
C LEU A 13 24.78 -25.21 6.08
N ALA A 14 24.31 -26.47 6.06
CA ALA A 14 22.89 -26.76 5.98
C ALA A 14 22.14 -26.26 7.24
N VAL A 15 22.69 -26.48 8.43
CA VAL A 15 22.13 -25.97 9.69
C VAL A 15 22.11 -24.42 9.69
N LEU A 16 23.19 -23.78 9.24
CA LEU A 16 23.22 -22.31 9.12
C LEU A 16 22.21 -21.79 8.10
N ALA A 17 22.04 -22.46 6.96
CA ALA A 17 21.04 -22.09 5.97
C ALA A 17 19.60 -22.26 6.50
N VAL A 18 19.33 -23.32 7.25
CA VAL A 18 18.03 -23.53 7.90
C VAL A 18 17.78 -22.49 8.99
N LEU A 19 18.78 -22.17 9.82
CA LEU A 19 18.70 -21.12 10.82
C LEU A 19 18.50 -19.74 10.17
N PHE A 20 19.23 -19.44 9.11
CA PHE A 20 19.05 -18.22 8.34
C PHE A 20 17.63 -18.11 7.77
N TRP A 21 17.13 -19.20 7.16
CA TRP A 21 15.74 -19.24 6.65
C TRP A 21 14.71 -19.09 7.76
N PHE A 22 14.94 -19.67 8.95
CA PHE A 22 14.06 -19.53 10.10
C PHE A 22 14.05 -18.15 10.72
N LEU A 23 15.18 -17.44 10.67
CA LEU A 23 15.36 -16.08 11.24
C LEU A 23 14.99 -14.96 10.26
N PHE A 24 15.19 -15.20 8.95
CA PHE A 24 15.08 -14.14 7.93
C PHE A 24 14.16 -14.51 6.75
N GLY A 25 13.72 -15.74 6.64
CA GLY A 25 12.92 -16.24 5.50
C GLY A 25 11.41 -16.29 5.73
N ARG A 26 10.91 -15.79 6.85
CA ARG A 26 9.46 -15.70 7.10
C ARG A 26 8.98 -14.33 6.68
N ALA A 27 8.09 -14.30 5.69
CA ALA A 27 7.32 -13.08 5.41
C ALA A 27 6.64 -12.61 6.70
N THR A 28 6.68 -11.32 6.97
CA THR A 28 5.96 -10.73 8.10
C THR A 28 4.47 -11.03 7.94
N PRO A 29 3.80 -11.61 8.94
CA PRO A 29 2.38 -11.89 8.84
C PRO A 29 1.61 -10.56 8.70
N ILE A 30 0.53 -10.60 7.91
CA ILE A 30 -0.33 -9.44 7.73
C ILE A 30 -1.00 -9.10 9.07
N THR A 31 -0.78 -7.87 9.52
CA THR A 31 -1.38 -7.37 10.76
C THR A 31 -2.89 -7.26 10.60
N ASN A 32 -3.62 -7.68 11.63
CA ASN A 32 -5.09 -7.67 11.67
C ASN A 32 -5.76 -8.50 10.55
N ILE A 33 -5.12 -9.56 10.04
CA ILE A 33 -5.69 -10.41 8.98
C ILE A 33 -7.10 -10.92 9.34
N ASP A 34 -7.37 -11.16 10.61
CA ASP A 34 -8.65 -11.60 11.14
C ASP A 34 -9.56 -10.44 11.58
N SER A 35 -9.34 -9.22 11.06
CA SER A 35 -10.16 -8.05 11.38
C SER A 35 -11.65 -8.34 11.24
N THR A 36 -12.42 -7.92 12.23
CA THR A 36 -13.90 -8.00 12.26
C THR A 36 -14.58 -6.68 11.95
N GLY A 37 -13.82 -5.68 11.54
CA GLY A 37 -14.34 -4.39 11.06
C GLY A 37 -15.28 -4.56 9.86
N THR A 38 -16.09 -3.56 9.60
CA THR A 38 -17.11 -3.58 8.54
C THR A 38 -16.84 -2.57 7.43
N ASP A 39 -16.06 -1.53 7.72
CA ASP A 39 -15.86 -0.44 6.79
C ASP A 39 -14.60 -0.61 5.95
N ILE A 40 -14.69 -0.26 4.69
CA ILE A 40 -13.56 -0.16 3.78
C ILE A 40 -13.35 1.32 3.51
N ILE A 41 -12.13 1.77 3.73
CA ILE A 41 -11.78 3.18 3.62
C ILE A 41 -10.61 3.33 2.65
N ALA A 42 -10.70 4.28 1.75
CA ALA A 42 -9.56 4.73 0.95
C ALA A 42 -9.11 6.09 1.50
N PHE A 43 -7.90 6.16 2.03
CA PHE A 43 -7.31 7.32 2.64
C PHE A 43 -6.07 7.77 1.87
N GLY A 44 -6.02 9.03 1.47
CA GLY A 44 -4.90 9.50 0.68
C GLY A 44 -5.08 10.89 0.08
N ASP A 45 -4.37 11.11 -1.02
CA ASP A 45 -4.33 12.37 -1.74
C ASP A 45 -5.29 12.43 -2.95
N SER A 46 -4.90 13.14 -4.00
CA SER A 46 -5.69 13.33 -5.22
C SER A 46 -6.01 12.02 -5.96
N LEU A 47 -5.18 10.97 -5.81
CA LEU A 47 -5.44 9.67 -6.42
C LEU A 47 -6.62 8.96 -5.74
N ILE A 48 -6.78 9.16 -4.44
CA ILE A 48 -7.92 8.64 -3.68
C ILE A 48 -9.14 9.53 -3.86
N GLU A 49 -8.97 10.86 -3.82
CA GLU A 49 -10.08 11.79 -4.08
C GLU A 49 -10.73 11.53 -5.45
N GLY A 50 -9.91 11.11 -6.44
CA GLY A 50 -10.36 10.79 -7.78
C GLY A 50 -10.21 11.94 -8.76
N VAL A 51 -9.19 12.80 -8.56
CA VAL A 51 -8.89 13.87 -9.53
C VAL A 51 -8.64 13.27 -10.91
N GLY A 52 -9.34 13.78 -11.91
CA GLY A 52 -9.25 13.31 -13.29
C GLY A 52 -10.30 12.27 -13.70
N ALA A 53 -11.02 11.70 -12.73
CA ALA A 53 -12.15 10.82 -13.00
C ALA A 53 -13.44 11.60 -13.25
N THR A 54 -14.36 11.00 -14.00
CA THR A 54 -15.75 11.47 -14.07
C THR A 54 -16.49 11.08 -12.80
N GLU A 55 -17.63 11.72 -12.53
CA GLU A 55 -18.46 11.46 -11.35
C GLU A 55 -18.82 9.97 -11.24
N GLY A 56 -18.57 9.36 -10.10
CA GLY A 56 -18.82 7.94 -9.83
C GLY A 56 -17.77 6.98 -10.41
N MET A 57 -16.64 7.49 -10.90
CA MET A 57 -15.54 6.70 -11.47
C MET A 57 -14.20 6.92 -10.77
N ALA A 58 -14.18 7.60 -9.62
CA ALA A 58 -13.01 7.68 -8.77
C ALA A 58 -12.55 6.30 -8.30
N LEU A 59 -11.30 6.16 -7.86
CA LEU A 59 -10.77 4.89 -7.38
C LEU A 59 -11.65 4.22 -6.31
N PRO A 60 -12.15 4.93 -5.26
CA PRO A 60 -13.05 4.33 -4.29
C PRO A 60 -14.38 3.85 -4.87
N ASP A 61 -14.93 4.54 -5.88
CA ASP A 61 -16.16 4.13 -6.56
C ASP A 61 -15.97 2.81 -7.32
N GLN A 62 -14.87 2.72 -8.06
CA GLN A 62 -14.53 1.52 -8.83
C GLN A 62 -14.19 0.33 -7.92
N LEU A 63 -13.50 0.57 -6.83
CA LEU A 63 -13.26 -0.44 -5.79
C LEU A 63 -14.60 -0.90 -5.19
N SER A 64 -15.52 0.02 -4.91
CA SER A 64 -16.86 -0.32 -4.39
C SER A 64 -17.61 -1.25 -5.33
N GLN A 65 -17.56 -0.99 -6.63
CA GLN A 65 -18.20 -1.83 -7.65
C GLN A 65 -17.55 -3.22 -7.73
N LYS A 66 -16.21 -3.30 -7.75
CA LYS A 66 -15.48 -4.56 -7.90
C LYS A 66 -15.54 -5.43 -6.64
N LEU A 67 -15.53 -4.83 -5.47
CA LEU A 67 -15.60 -5.53 -4.18
C LEU A 67 -17.06 -5.86 -3.77
N GLY A 68 -18.04 -5.23 -4.40
CA GLY A 68 -19.45 -5.38 -3.99
C GLY A 68 -19.76 -4.78 -2.61
N HIS A 69 -18.92 -3.86 -2.13
CA HIS A 69 -19.00 -3.23 -0.81
C HIS A 69 -18.65 -1.75 -0.90
N PRO A 70 -19.38 -0.85 -0.20
CA PRO A 70 -19.03 0.56 -0.20
C PRO A 70 -17.60 0.81 0.27
N VAL A 71 -16.87 1.67 -0.44
CA VAL A 71 -15.56 2.17 -0.04
C VAL A 71 -15.69 3.66 0.27
N ILE A 72 -15.40 4.01 1.51
CA ILE A 72 -15.45 5.40 1.97
C ILE A 72 -14.28 6.16 1.34
N ASN A 73 -14.59 7.23 0.61
CA ASN A 73 -13.57 8.09 0.05
C ASN A 73 -13.11 9.11 1.11
N ALA A 74 -11.89 8.95 1.58
CA ALA A 74 -11.20 9.86 2.47
C ALA A 74 -9.93 10.45 1.80
N GLY A 75 -10.01 10.76 0.50
CA GLY A 75 -8.97 11.43 -0.27
C GLY A 75 -9.09 12.95 -0.16
N VAL A 76 -7.94 13.65 -0.15
CA VAL A 76 -7.87 15.12 -0.22
C VAL A 76 -6.69 15.51 -1.11
N ALA A 77 -6.99 16.16 -2.23
CA ALA A 77 -5.98 16.52 -3.23
C ALA A 77 -4.85 17.38 -2.65
N GLY A 78 -3.63 17.05 -3.03
CA GLY A 78 -2.42 17.80 -2.65
C GLY A 78 -1.89 17.51 -1.26
N GLU A 79 -2.52 16.60 -0.49
CA GLU A 79 -2.05 16.22 0.85
C GLU A 79 -0.70 15.50 0.82
N THR A 80 0.11 15.83 1.80
CA THR A 80 1.35 15.13 2.14
C THR A 80 1.11 14.13 3.26
N THR A 81 2.10 13.28 3.54
CA THR A 81 2.04 12.38 4.71
C THR A 81 1.88 13.13 6.03
N ARG A 82 2.40 14.37 6.13
CA ARG A 82 2.22 15.23 7.31
C ARG A 82 0.77 15.67 7.47
N ASP A 83 0.14 16.10 6.36
CA ASP A 83 -1.25 16.53 6.35
C ASP A 83 -2.17 15.34 6.72
N GLY A 84 -1.92 14.17 6.15
CA GLY A 84 -2.62 12.94 6.51
C GLY A 84 -2.54 12.60 8.00
N LEU A 85 -1.36 12.77 8.65
CA LEU A 85 -1.21 12.56 10.09
C LEU A 85 -2.05 13.52 10.93
N VAL A 86 -2.30 14.72 10.46
CA VAL A 86 -3.11 15.71 11.18
C VAL A 86 -4.58 15.30 11.21
N ARG A 87 -5.09 14.75 10.10
CA ARG A 87 -6.54 14.48 9.98
C ARG A 87 -6.94 13.00 10.15
N ILE A 88 -6.01 12.07 10.27
CA ILE A 88 -6.34 10.63 10.31
C ILE A 88 -7.34 10.28 11.41
N ASP A 89 -7.22 10.88 12.59
CA ASP A 89 -8.09 10.58 13.72
C ASP A 89 -9.54 11.04 13.42
N GLU A 90 -9.72 12.21 12.81
CA GLU A 90 -11.02 12.72 12.36
C GLU A 90 -11.59 11.87 11.21
N ALA A 91 -10.76 11.48 10.24
CA ALA A 91 -11.18 10.66 9.10
C ALA A 91 -11.65 9.25 9.50
N LEU A 92 -11.19 8.74 10.64
CA LEU A 92 -11.58 7.42 11.15
C LEU A 92 -12.64 7.52 12.27
N GLU A 93 -13.05 8.72 12.68
CA GLU A 93 -14.04 8.89 13.75
C GLU A 93 -15.37 8.24 13.37
N GLY A 94 -15.91 7.41 14.27
CA GLY A 94 -17.18 6.73 14.07
C GLY A 94 -17.16 5.58 13.06
N THR A 95 -15.98 5.21 12.55
CA THR A 95 -15.83 4.05 11.64
C THR A 95 -15.38 2.80 12.39
N HIS A 96 -15.60 1.64 11.76
CA HIS A 96 -15.10 0.34 12.20
C HIS A 96 -14.28 -0.29 11.06
N PRO A 97 -13.04 0.16 10.82
CA PRO A 97 -12.33 -0.17 9.61
C PRO A 97 -11.89 -1.65 9.59
N ARG A 98 -12.25 -2.35 8.51
CA ARG A 98 -11.75 -3.67 8.17
C ARG A 98 -10.52 -3.57 7.28
N ILE A 99 -10.59 -2.73 6.24
CA ILE A 99 -9.52 -2.51 5.28
C ILE A 99 -9.34 -1.00 5.09
N ILE A 100 -8.10 -0.55 5.12
CA ILE A 100 -7.76 0.82 4.74
C ILE A 100 -6.72 0.78 3.61
N PHE A 101 -7.09 1.32 2.46
CA PHE A 101 -6.16 1.61 1.37
C PHE A 101 -5.47 2.93 1.65
N LEU A 102 -4.15 2.93 1.79
CA LEU A 102 -3.34 4.11 2.08
C LEU A 102 -2.52 4.53 0.86
N SER A 103 -2.80 5.70 0.30
CA SER A 103 -2.05 6.29 -0.82
C SER A 103 -1.60 7.70 -0.46
N LEU A 104 -0.38 7.83 0.02
CA LEU A 104 0.29 9.12 0.31
C LEU A 104 1.79 9.01 0.04
N GLY A 105 2.45 10.15 -0.13
CA GLY A 105 3.89 10.26 -0.35
C GLY A 105 4.26 10.85 -1.71
N GLY A 106 3.36 10.78 -2.70
CA GLY A 106 3.57 11.42 -3.99
C GLY A 106 3.79 12.93 -3.88
N ASN A 107 2.96 13.60 -3.09
CA ASN A 107 3.08 15.03 -2.84
C ASN A 107 4.30 15.40 -1.97
N ASP A 108 4.73 14.52 -1.07
CA ASP A 108 5.96 14.71 -0.29
C ASP A 108 7.15 14.80 -1.23
N PHE A 109 7.21 13.90 -2.22
CA PHE A 109 8.24 13.93 -3.22
C PHE A 109 8.19 15.22 -4.06
N LEU A 110 7.04 15.60 -4.60
CA LEU A 110 6.86 16.82 -5.41
C LEU A 110 7.26 18.08 -4.63
N LYS A 111 6.95 18.11 -3.33
CA LYS A 111 7.30 19.21 -2.41
C LYS A 111 8.70 19.09 -1.81
N LYS A 112 9.48 18.07 -2.22
CA LYS A 112 10.85 17.79 -1.74
C LYS A 112 10.95 17.63 -0.23
N ILE A 113 9.94 17.04 0.40
CA ILE A 113 9.99 16.65 1.82
C ILE A 113 11.06 15.56 1.98
N PRO A 114 11.88 15.60 3.04
CA PRO A 114 12.90 14.58 3.26
C PRO A 114 12.30 13.18 3.34
N ARG A 115 12.92 12.21 2.63
CA ARG A 115 12.44 10.82 2.56
C ARG A 115 12.23 10.19 3.94
N ASP A 116 13.16 10.40 4.86
CA ASP A 116 13.05 9.89 6.23
C ASP A 116 11.83 10.46 6.97
N GLU A 117 11.40 11.67 6.63
CA GLU A 117 10.17 12.24 7.20
C GLU A 117 8.95 11.57 6.62
N THR A 118 8.89 11.42 5.30
CA THR A 118 7.81 10.69 4.60
C THR A 118 7.67 9.27 5.15
N LYS A 119 8.79 8.55 5.27
CA LYS A 119 8.81 7.19 5.83
C LYS A 119 8.29 7.14 7.27
N ARG A 120 8.76 8.03 8.14
CA ARG A 120 8.28 8.10 9.53
C ARG A 120 6.79 8.41 9.60
N ASN A 121 6.31 9.32 8.77
CA ASN A 121 4.91 9.71 8.75
C ASN A 121 4.02 8.57 8.26
N LEU A 122 4.40 7.89 7.19
CA LEU A 122 3.70 6.69 6.70
C LEU A 122 3.65 5.59 7.75
N GLY A 123 4.77 5.29 8.42
CA GLY A 123 4.80 4.31 9.50
C GLY A 123 3.81 4.65 10.62
N ARG A 124 3.77 5.92 11.03
CA ARG A 124 2.81 6.37 12.06
C ARG A 124 1.36 6.32 11.59
N LEU A 125 1.09 6.61 10.31
CA LEU A 125 -0.25 6.45 9.73
C LEU A 125 -0.67 4.98 9.78
N ILE A 126 0.20 4.07 9.32
CA ILE A 126 -0.05 2.64 9.35
C ILE A 126 -0.34 2.16 10.78
N GLU A 127 0.49 2.55 11.74
CA GLU A 127 0.30 2.20 13.16
C GLU A 127 -1.05 2.67 13.70
N LYS A 128 -1.47 3.91 13.39
CA LYS A 128 -2.78 4.44 13.78
C LYS A 128 -3.93 3.66 13.16
N MET A 129 -3.84 3.33 11.87
CA MET A 129 -4.85 2.55 11.17
C MET A 129 -4.96 1.12 11.72
N GLN A 130 -3.82 0.48 11.97
CA GLN A 130 -3.75 -0.86 12.56
C GLN A 130 -4.26 -0.89 14.00
N ALA A 131 -4.04 0.17 14.76
CA ALA A 131 -4.58 0.32 16.12
C ALA A 131 -6.12 0.38 16.15
N GLN A 132 -6.76 0.78 15.05
CA GLN A 132 -8.23 0.70 14.86
C GLN A 132 -8.71 -0.70 14.42
N GLY A 133 -7.80 -1.66 14.27
CA GLY A 133 -8.12 -3.02 13.85
C GLY A 133 -8.14 -3.23 12.33
N ALA A 134 -7.70 -2.26 11.55
CA ALA A 134 -7.71 -2.36 10.08
C ALA A 134 -6.57 -3.24 9.54
N ILE A 135 -6.86 -3.99 8.48
CA ILE A 135 -5.86 -4.45 7.52
C ILE A 135 -5.45 -3.23 6.69
N VAL A 136 -4.19 -2.88 6.68
CA VAL A 136 -3.69 -1.78 5.85
C VAL A 136 -3.14 -2.31 4.53
N VAL A 137 -3.53 -1.67 3.44
CA VAL A 137 -3.01 -1.91 2.09
C VAL A 137 -2.29 -0.65 1.66
N LEU A 138 -0.97 -0.69 1.65
CA LEU A 138 -0.14 0.42 1.20
C LEU A 138 -0.09 0.43 -0.33
N LEU A 139 -0.50 1.53 -0.95
CA LEU A 139 -0.49 1.71 -2.38
C LEU A 139 0.77 2.45 -2.80
N GLY A 140 1.68 1.76 -3.46
CA GLY A 140 2.91 2.33 -3.97
C GLY A 140 2.66 3.19 -5.20
N VAL A 141 3.25 4.38 -5.22
CA VAL A 141 3.29 5.24 -6.40
C VAL A 141 4.73 5.28 -6.89
N ARG A 142 5.06 4.34 -7.78
CA ARG A 142 6.36 4.31 -8.45
C ARG A 142 6.35 5.30 -9.58
N SER A 143 7.04 6.39 -9.42
CA SER A 143 7.17 7.28 -10.55
C SER A 143 8.55 7.15 -11.17
N GLY A 144 8.63 6.43 -12.27
CA GLY A 144 9.78 6.47 -13.18
C GLY A 144 10.12 7.88 -13.66
N ILE A 145 9.21 8.83 -13.47
CA ILE A 145 9.35 10.25 -13.77
C ILE A 145 9.85 11.04 -12.56
N ILE A 146 9.55 10.57 -11.34
CA ILE A 146 9.93 11.28 -10.12
C ILE A 146 11.32 10.81 -9.61
N GLY A 147 12.10 10.11 -10.43
CA GLY A 147 13.53 9.86 -10.17
C GLY A 147 13.85 9.16 -8.84
N GLY A 148 13.77 7.85 -8.83
CA GLY A 148 14.58 6.96 -8.00
C GLY A 148 14.17 6.77 -6.54
N GLY A 149 13.73 5.56 -6.19
CA GLY A 149 14.07 4.93 -4.93
C GLY A 149 13.15 5.13 -3.74
N PHE A 150 11.87 5.49 -3.91
CA PHE A 150 10.89 5.31 -2.84
C PHE A 150 10.39 3.85 -2.75
N ASP A 151 10.60 3.07 -3.80
CA ASP A 151 10.00 1.74 -3.95
C ASP A 151 10.54 0.78 -2.88
N ASP A 152 11.85 0.66 -2.75
CA ASP A 152 12.49 -0.18 -1.74
C ASP A 152 12.11 0.25 -0.31
N GLU A 153 11.85 1.56 -0.12
CA GLU A 153 11.47 2.12 1.17
C GLU A 153 10.00 1.82 1.52
N PHE A 154 9.10 1.83 0.53
CA PHE A 154 7.69 1.47 0.72
C PHE A 154 7.54 -0.03 0.97
N GLU A 155 8.24 -0.87 0.21
CA GLU A 155 8.26 -2.31 0.42
C GLU A 155 8.80 -2.65 1.82
N ALA A 156 9.96 -2.10 2.19
CA ALA A 156 10.53 -2.31 3.52
C ALA A 156 9.62 -1.81 4.65
N LEU A 157 8.88 -0.71 4.41
CA LEU A 157 7.90 -0.20 5.37
C LEU A 157 6.71 -1.16 5.50
N ALA A 158 6.22 -1.68 4.39
CA ALA A 158 5.13 -2.66 4.37
C ALA A 158 5.53 -3.95 5.10
N GLU A 159 6.73 -4.47 4.83
CA GLU A 159 7.27 -5.61 5.57
C GLU A 159 7.41 -5.33 7.07
N GLN A 160 7.97 -4.17 7.43
CA GLN A 160 8.16 -3.78 8.84
C GLN A 160 6.86 -3.76 9.64
N HIS A 161 5.77 -3.29 9.02
CA HIS A 161 4.47 -3.11 9.70
C HIS A 161 3.48 -4.24 9.41
N GLY A 162 3.84 -5.23 8.58
CA GLY A 162 2.92 -6.30 8.19
C GLY A 162 1.70 -5.77 7.45
N THR A 163 1.92 -4.87 6.48
CA THR A 163 0.86 -4.40 5.58
C THR A 163 0.90 -5.16 4.27
N LEU A 164 -0.23 -5.23 3.57
CA LEU A 164 -0.20 -5.54 2.15
C LEU A 164 0.43 -4.38 1.38
N TYR A 165 1.12 -4.71 0.31
CA TYR A 165 1.74 -3.72 -0.57
C TYR A 165 1.33 -3.95 -2.01
N VAL A 166 0.75 -2.93 -2.63
CA VAL A 166 0.51 -2.91 -4.07
C VAL A 166 1.62 -2.09 -4.70
N GLU A 167 2.60 -2.79 -5.28
CA GLU A 167 3.72 -2.16 -5.96
C GLU A 167 3.22 -1.37 -7.16
N ASP A 168 3.67 -0.13 -7.30
CA ASP A 168 3.42 0.74 -8.46
C ASP A 168 2.00 0.68 -9.06
N ILE A 169 1.04 1.31 -8.37
CA ILE A 169 -0.34 1.38 -8.86
C ILE A 169 -0.48 2.08 -10.20
N LEU A 170 0.52 2.89 -10.62
CA LEU A 170 0.55 3.63 -11.89
C LEU A 170 1.34 2.93 -13.00
N SER A 171 1.84 1.72 -12.79
CA SER A 171 2.60 0.97 -13.79
C SER A 171 1.81 0.80 -15.11
N GLY A 172 2.42 1.17 -16.25
CA GLY A 172 1.76 1.10 -17.56
C GLY A 172 0.56 2.06 -17.76
N ILE A 173 0.24 2.88 -16.74
CA ILE A 173 -0.77 3.95 -16.83
C ILE A 173 -0.07 5.28 -17.12
N PHE A 174 0.99 5.55 -16.37
CA PHE A 174 1.71 6.79 -16.46
C PHE A 174 2.31 6.99 -17.86
N GLY A 175 1.99 8.12 -18.49
CA GLY A 175 2.41 8.43 -19.86
C GLY A 175 1.55 7.81 -20.97
N ASP A 176 0.57 6.94 -20.67
CA ASP A 176 -0.43 6.49 -21.63
C ASP A 176 -1.62 7.46 -21.65
N SER A 177 -1.70 8.28 -22.72
CA SER A 177 -2.77 9.27 -22.88
C SER A 177 -4.19 8.68 -22.89
N ARG A 178 -4.35 7.37 -23.07
CA ARG A 178 -5.65 6.68 -22.99
C ARG A 178 -6.09 6.44 -21.55
N SER A 179 -5.14 6.48 -20.62
CA SER A 179 -5.35 6.14 -19.20
C SER A 179 -5.11 7.32 -18.27
N MET A 180 -4.69 8.48 -18.81
CA MET A 180 -4.41 9.70 -18.05
C MET A 180 -5.38 10.81 -18.47
N SER A 181 -5.79 11.63 -17.49
CA SER A 181 -6.57 12.87 -17.72
C SER A 181 -5.66 14.08 -17.86
N ASP A 182 -4.55 14.09 -17.15
CA ASP A 182 -3.50 15.12 -17.18
C ASP A 182 -2.11 14.45 -16.95
N PRO A 183 -0.99 15.21 -16.87
CA PRO A 183 0.33 14.61 -16.68
C PRO A 183 0.53 13.79 -15.41
N VAL A 184 -0.33 13.90 -14.41
CA VAL A 184 -0.16 13.25 -13.10
C VAL A 184 -1.35 12.41 -12.65
N HIS A 185 -2.57 12.68 -13.16
CA HIS A 185 -3.78 12.00 -12.71
C HIS A 185 -4.34 11.04 -13.75
N PRO A 186 -4.71 9.82 -13.34
CA PRO A 186 -5.45 8.89 -14.17
C PRO A 186 -6.82 9.45 -14.60
N ASN A 187 -7.35 8.95 -15.70
CA ASN A 187 -8.76 9.07 -16.04
C ASN A 187 -9.53 7.82 -15.56
N ASP A 188 -10.81 7.71 -15.90
CA ASP A 188 -11.67 6.58 -15.51
C ASP A 188 -11.04 5.22 -15.81
N ARG A 189 -10.44 5.06 -17.00
CA ARG A 189 -9.76 3.84 -17.39
C ARG A 189 -8.50 3.58 -16.53
N GLY A 190 -7.74 4.62 -16.24
CA GLY A 190 -6.56 4.50 -15.39
C GLY A 190 -6.93 4.04 -13.99
N TYR A 191 -7.99 4.61 -13.42
CA TYR A 191 -8.50 4.21 -12.11
C TYR A 191 -9.08 2.78 -12.12
N ASP A 192 -9.71 2.35 -13.21
CA ASP A 192 -10.18 0.97 -13.37
C ASP A 192 -9.02 -0.03 -13.30
N ILE A 193 -7.93 0.24 -14.00
CA ILE A 193 -6.72 -0.58 -13.97
C ILE A 193 -6.11 -0.63 -12.56
N ILE A 194 -6.07 0.51 -11.85
CA ILE A 194 -5.57 0.55 -10.46
C ILE A 194 -6.45 -0.30 -9.56
N ALA A 195 -7.78 -0.17 -9.69
CA ALA A 195 -8.73 -0.94 -8.90
C ALA A 195 -8.59 -2.45 -9.13
N ASP A 196 -8.36 -2.89 -10.38
CA ASP A 196 -8.09 -4.31 -10.69
C ASP A 196 -6.87 -4.83 -9.97
N ARG A 197 -5.75 -4.10 -9.95
CA ARG A 197 -4.53 -4.48 -9.24
C ARG A 197 -4.75 -4.64 -7.74
N ILE A 198 -5.48 -3.71 -7.14
CA ILE A 198 -5.78 -3.76 -5.72
C ILE A 198 -6.63 -5.00 -5.40
N VAL A 199 -7.66 -5.27 -6.20
CA VAL A 199 -8.53 -6.44 -6.04
C VAL A 199 -7.76 -7.75 -6.24
N GLU A 200 -6.88 -7.82 -7.23
CA GLU A 200 -5.99 -8.97 -7.45
C GLU A 200 -5.11 -9.21 -6.23
N THR A 201 -4.45 -8.17 -5.70
CA THR A 201 -3.62 -8.27 -4.50
C THR A 201 -4.41 -8.79 -3.29
N LEU A 202 -5.63 -8.30 -3.07
CA LEU A 202 -6.48 -8.82 -1.99
C LEU A 202 -6.82 -10.30 -2.18
N SER A 203 -7.12 -10.70 -3.43
CA SER A 203 -7.44 -12.09 -3.78
C SER A 203 -6.27 -13.03 -3.55
N ASP A 204 -5.06 -12.63 -3.94
CA ASP A 204 -3.83 -13.42 -3.78
C ASP A 204 -3.49 -13.70 -2.32
N HIS A 205 -4.00 -12.88 -1.41
CA HIS A 205 -3.82 -13.04 0.03
C HIS A 205 -5.08 -13.56 0.77
N ASP A 206 -6.07 -14.09 0.02
CA ASP A 206 -7.34 -14.61 0.57
C ASP A 206 -8.13 -13.59 1.42
N ILE A 207 -7.89 -12.29 1.21
CA ILE A 207 -8.62 -11.24 1.92
C ILE A 207 -9.96 -11.00 1.24
N ARG A 208 -11.01 -11.48 1.90
CA ARG A 208 -12.40 -11.32 1.43
C ARG A 208 -13.08 -10.18 2.16
N VAL A 209 -13.75 -9.36 1.39
CA VAL A 209 -14.71 -8.39 1.90
C VAL A 209 -15.99 -9.18 2.23
N ARG A 210 -16.44 -9.13 3.48
CA ARG A 210 -17.66 -9.81 3.95
C ARG A 210 -18.67 -8.80 4.41
#